data_2511827f9f6308238e2873f1d271042e
#
_entry.id   2511827f9f6308238e2873f1d271042e
#
_cell.length_a   1.000
_cell.length_b   1.000
_cell.length_c   1.000
_cell.angle_alpha   90.00
_cell.angle_beta   90.00
_cell.angle_gamma   90.00
#
_symmetry.space_group_name_H-M   'P 1'
#
loop_
_entity.id
_entity.type
_entity.pdbx_description
1 polymer ?
#
loop_
_entity_poly.entity_id
_entity_poly.type
_entity_poly.pdbx_seq_one_letter_code
_entity_poly.pdbx_strand_id
1 'polypeptide(L)'
;MERVSRREFTKRLAAVPIGLTAASAVLGDANEMARGQTTASQPSGAPIKKAPKSDAEYNRHAPVVEAEPFAEPLRFARNEIQPAVRPFRLDEVSLEAGPLQQAREWNRGYMMRLGNDRLLHNFRVTAGLPSSAKPLGGWEAPTCELRGHFVGHYLSACALLYAATNDAAVKSKTDELVAGIAQCQAKLNENGYVSAFPSELFDRLDRRVNVWAPFYTLHKIMAGLLEMNTEAANEQALDVVVKMAGWVDAWTAAKSEDHMQDILNTEYSGMNEVLYNLAAVTGDDRWARTGDRFTKKIFFTPLALRRDELKGQHMNTHVPQVIGAARRYELSSDYRFGDVSRFFFETVSEARTYATGGSSNNEHWLTEPNHLAIEKAVSSHHQECCCAYNMMKLARHLYGLSGDSRLIDYYERNLLNHRLGAIEPETGHTTYFLSLAPGAWKTTCTEDDTFWCCTGTAVEEFAKLNNTIYFHDHDSLFVNLYFASTVNWKDRGVRLRQATNFPESDRTELTIEKAPGTVWTLRLRIPAWTTSESFVAINGRRLEAAGTPGSYLTLTRAWKAGDRVELTMPMRLTAE
;
A
#
# COMPACT_ATOMS: atom_id res chain seq x y z
N MET A 1 -17.21 29.20 -32.46
CA MET A 1 -16.64 29.06 -31.13
C MET A 1 -15.13 29.21 -31.26
N GLU A 2 -14.61 30.37 -30.87
CA GLU A 2 -13.17 30.64 -30.93
C GLU A 2 -12.43 29.80 -29.87
N ARG A 3 -11.34 29.18 -30.29
CA ARG A 3 -10.45 28.43 -29.40
C ARG A 3 -9.60 29.42 -28.59
N VAL A 4 -9.93 29.60 -27.33
CA VAL A 4 -9.11 30.37 -26.40
C VAL A 4 -7.82 29.58 -26.09
N SER A 5 -6.65 30.22 -26.23
CA SER A 5 -5.36 29.58 -25.99
C SER A 5 -5.14 29.32 -24.49
N ARG A 6 -4.38 28.28 -24.17
CA ARG A 6 -4.00 27.92 -22.78
C ARG A 6 -3.44 29.10 -21.97
N ARG A 7 -2.73 30.01 -22.64
CA ARG A 7 -2.10 31.18 -22.03
C ARG A 7 -3.10 32.27 -21.63
N GLU A 8 -4.20 32.41 -22.34
CA GLU A 8 -5.28 33.34 -21.99
C GLU A 8 -6.21 32.82 -20.92
N PHE A 9 -6.41 31.50 -20.85
CA PHE A 9 -7.19 30.87 -19.80
C PHE A 9 -6.49 31.01 -18.42
N THR A 10 -5.18 30.82 -18.35
CA THR A 10 -4.39 31.00 -17.12
C THR A 10 -4.39 32.44 -16.63
N LYS A 11 -4.39 33.44 -17.54
CA LYS A 11 -4.47 34.86 -17.18
C LYS A 11 -5.85 35.27 -16.64
N ARG A 12 -6.91 34.61 -17.04
CA ARG A 12 -8.28 34.89 -16.56
C ARG A 12 -8.53 34.29 -15.17
N LEU A 13 -7.88 33.19 -14.81
CA LEU A 13 -7.93 32.61 -13.47
C LEU A 13 -7.20 33.43 -12.40
N ALA A 14 -6.18 34.20 -12.79
CA ALA A 14 -5.40 35.05 -11.87
C ALA A 14 -6.09 36.37 -11.48
N ALA A 15 -7.27 36.67 -12.03
CA ALA A 15 -7.96 37.96 -11.86
C ALA A 15 -9.26 37.88 -11.02
N VAL A 16 -9.51 36.78 -10.32
CA VAL A 16 -10.68 36.68 -9.40
C VAL A 16 -10.21 36.87 -7.97
N PRO A 17 -10.53 37.96 -7.29
CA PRO A 17 -10.25 38.10 -5.87
C PRO A 17 -11.18 37.18 -5.08
N ILE A 18 -10.63 36.16 -4.43
CA ILE A 18 -11.36 35.33 -3.47
C ILE A 18 -11.50 36.14 -2.20
N GLY A 19 -12.69 36.71 -2.00
CA GLY A 19 -13.09 37.35 -0.75
C GLY A 19 -13.25 36.30 0.35
N LEU A 20 -12.32 36.29 1.29
CA LEU A 20 -12.40 35.55 2.57
C LEU A 20 -13.36 36.28 3.53
N THR A 21 -14.67 36.11 3.34
CA THR A 21 -15.67 36.48 4.36
C THR A 21 -16.96 35.70 4.11
N ALA A 22 -17.10 34.52 4.72
CA ALA A 22 -18.38 33.86 5.02
C ALA A 22 -18.21 32.43 5.60
N ALA A 23 -17.38 32.25 6.62
CA ALA A 23 -17.32 30.98 7.33
C ALA A 23 -17.39 31.14 8.87
N SER A 24 -17.82 32.30 9.39
CA SER A 24 -17.91 32.53 10.82
C SER A 24 -19.35 32.74 11.36
N ALA A 25 -20.38 32.40 10.60
CA ALA A 25 -21.77 32.70 11.00
C ALA A 25 -22.70 31.48 11.11
N VAL A 26 -22.21 30.26 11.26
CA VAL A 26 -23.07 29.06 11.42
C VAL A 26 -22.77 28.26 12.71
N LEU A 27 -21.95 28.78 13.62
CA LEU A 27 -21.68 28.12 14.92
C LEU A 27 -22.35 28.85 16.12
N GLY A 28 -23.41 29.62 15.89
CA GLY A 28 -24.02 30.47 16.89
C GLY A 28 -25.44 30.14 17.32
N ASP A 29 -26.07 29.01 17.00
CA ASP A 29 -27.49 28.81 17.39
C ASP A 29 -27.86 27.35 17.76
N ALA A 30 -26.98 26.62 18.41
CA ALA A 30 -27.32 25.28 18.92
C ALA A 30 -27.63 25.26 20.45
N ASN A 31 -27.76 26.40 21.10
CA ASN A 31 -27.88 26.45 22.56
C ASN A 31 -29.20 27.07 23.09
N GLU A 32 -30.20 27.29 22.25
CA GLU A 32 -31.46 27.94 22.66
C GLU A 32 -32.74 27.10 22.52
N MET A 33 -32.65 25.78 22.23
CA MET A 33 -33.84 24.89 22.17
C MET A 33 -33.95 23.91 23.35
N ALA A 34 -33.43 24.21 24.50
CA ALA A 34 -33.56 23.38 25.71
C ALA A 34 -34.25 24.09 26.87
N ARG A 35 -35.24 24.94 26.62
CA ARG A 35 -36.12 25.47 27.68
C ARG A 35 -37.57 25.52 27.22
N GLY A 36 -38.23 24.36 27.34
CA GLY A 36 -39.68 24.24 27.26
C GLY A 36 -40.13 23.16 28.24
N GLN A 37 -40.18 23.50 29.53
CA GLN A 37 -40.75 22.63 30.55
C GLN A 37 -42.29 22.78 30.57
N THR A 38 -42.98 21.70 30.24
CA THR A 38 -44.35 21.50 30.66
C THR A 38 -44.37 20.56 31.87
N THR A 39 -44.82 21.09 32.99
CA THR A 39 -45.02 20.40 34.27
C THR A 39 -46.15 19.38 34.13
N ALA A 40 -45.84 18.10 34.18
CA ALA A 40 -46.81 17.05 34.50
C ALA A 40 -46.51 16.53 35.90
N SER A 41 -47.52 16.63 36.78
CA SER A 41 -47.51 16.18 38.17
C SER A 41 -47.30 14.66 38.26
N GLN A 42 -46.25 14.23 38.97
CA GLN A 42 -46.05 12.84 39.38
C GLN A 42 -46.85 12.50 40.63
N PRO A 43 -47.41 11.29 40.75
CA PRO A 43 -48.00 10.81 42.00
C PRO A 43 -46.89 10.45 43.01
N SER A 44 -47.05 10.83 44.24
CA SER A 44 -46.16 10.59 45.36
C SER A 44 -46.07 9.10 45.71
N GLY A 45 -45.03 8.42 45.21
CA GLY A 45 -44.62 7.11 45.71
C GLY A 45 -43.50 7.27 46.76
N ALA A 46 -43.64 6.62 47.91
CA ALA A 46 -42.63 6.61 48.94
C ALA A 46 -41.27 6.15 48.42
N PRO A 47 -40.13 6.71 48.87
CA PRO A 47 -38.81 6.32 48.35
C PRO A 47 -38.50 4.89 48.74
N ILE A 48 -38.34 4.02 47.73
CA ILE A 48 -37.81 2.68 47.93
C ILE A 48 -36.37 2.84 48.40
N LYS A 49 -36.11 2.57 49.68
CA LYS A 49 -34.73 2.44 50.21
C LYS A 49 -34.06 1.29 49.48
N LYS A 50 -33.16 1.58 48.55
CA LYS A 50 -32.25 0.57 47.98
C LYS A 50 -31.41 -0.02 49.10
N ALA A 51 -31.41 -1.34 49.23
CA ALA A 51 -30.49 -2.03 50.12
C ALA A 51 -29.04 -1.64 49.75
N PRO A 52 -28.14 -1.50 50.77
CA PRO A 52 -26.74 -1.22 50.46
C PRO A 52 -26.18 -2.36 49.63
N LYS A 53 -25.51 -2.03 48.52
CA LYS A 53 -24.83 -2.99 47.67
C LYS A 53 -23.71 -3.65 48.45
N SER A 54 -23.57 -4.96 48.34
CA SER A 54 -22.46 -5.69 48.93
C SER A 54 -21.15 -5.31 48.26
N ASP A 55 -20.02 -5.37 48.97
CA ASP A 55 -18.68 -5.13 48.39
C ASP A 55 -18.40 -6.01 47.13
N ALA A 56 -18.97 -7.21 47.08
CA ALA A 56 -18.91 -8.09 45.94
C ALA A 56 -19.70 -7.55 44.71
N GLU A 57 -20.75 -6.75 44.96
CA GLU A 57 -21.56 -6.12 43.91
C GLU A 57 -20.90 -4.83 43.37
N TYR A 58 -20.19 -4.12 44.23
CA TYR A 58 -19.33 -3.01 43.82
C TYR A 58 -18.16 -3.46 42.98
N ASN A 59 -17.52 -4.56 43.35
CA ASN A 59 -16.37 -5.12 42.59
C ASN A 59 -16.75 -5.69 41.23
N ARG A 60 -18.01 -6.03 40.97
CA ARG A 60 -18.50 -6.43 39.64
C ARG A 60 -18.56 -5.28 38.64
N HIS A 61 -18.56 -4.07 39.10
CA HIS A 61 -18.59 -2.85 38.30
C HIS A 61 -17.34 -2.00 38.45
N ALA A 62 -16.26 -2.58 39.00
CA ALA A 62 -14.97 -1.93 38.96
C ALA A 62 -14.58 -1.72 37.49
N PRO A 63 -14.14 -0.51 37.09
CA PRO A 63 -13.73 -0.27 35.72
C PRO A 63 -12.61 -1.26 35.39
N VAL A 64 -12.80 -2.05 34.35
CA VAL A 64 -11.73 -2.86 33.80
C VAL A 64 -10.73 -1.87 33.25
N VAL A 65 -9.57 -1.76 33.90
CA VAL A 65 -8.45 -1.00 33.36
C VAL A 65 -7.90 -1.83 32.20
N GLU A 66 -8.16 -1.37 30.99
CA GLU A 66 -7.65 -1.98 29.79
C GLU A 66 -6.13 -1.84 29.79
N ALA A 67 -5.40 -2.96 29.76
CA ALA A 67 -3.95 -2.91 29.67
C ALA A 67 -3.53 -2.36 28.31
N GLU A 68 -2.71 -1.32 28.26
CA GLU A 68 -2.21 -0.75 26.99
C GLU A 68 -1.28 -1.75 26.29
N PRO A 69 -1.59 -2.18 25.06
CA PRO A 69 -0.85 -3.25 24.39
C PRO A 69 0.63 -2.94 24.16
N PHE A 70 1.01 -1.67 24.10
CA PHE A 70 2.37 -1.19 23.84
C PHE A 70 2.97 -0.38 24.99
N ALA A 71 2.44 -0.51 26.22
CA ALA A 71 2.97 0.19 27.40
C ALA A 71 4.42 -0.22 27.68
N GLU A 72 4.68 -1.52 27.66
CA GLU A 72 6.02 -2.08 27.90
C GLU A 72 6.92 -1.93 26.64
N PRO A 73 8.25 -1.79 26.84
CA PRO A 73 9.20 -1.77 25.74
C PRO A 73 9.10 -3.02 24.88
N LEU A 74 9.11 -2.82 23.56
CA LEU A 74 9.06 -3.92 22.61
C LEU A 74 10.32 -4.78 22.70
N ARG A 75 10.13 -6.10 22.66
CA ARG A 75 11.20 -7.08 22.60
C ARG A 75 10.99 -7.95 21.37
N PHE A 76 11.91 -7.85 20.43
CA PHE A 76 11.89 -8.74 19.27
C PHE A 76 12.36 -10.14 19.69
N ALA A 77 11.53 -11.12 19.36
CA ALA A 77 11.90 -12.53 19.39
C ALA A 77 11.44 -13.15 18.07
N ARG A 78 12.37 -13.71 17.31
CA ARG A 78 12.06 -14.35 16.03
C ARG A 78 11.25 -15.61 16.27
N ASN A 79 10.07 -15.65 15.68
CA ASN A 79 9.16 -16.80 15.65
C ASN A 79 8.28 -16.69 14.41
N GLU A 80 8.84 -17.09 13.28
CA GLU A 80 8.23 -16.85 11.97
C GLU A 80 6.95 -17.66 11.78
N ILE A 81 5.91 -16.99 11.29
CA ILE A 81 4.65 -17.63 10.93
C ILE A 81 4.81 -18.27 9.55
N GLN A 82 4.37 -19.51 9.42
CA GLN A 82 4.23 -20.12 8.11
C GLN A 82 3.00 -19.53 7.42
N PRO A 83 3.13 -18.95 6.22
CA PRO A 83 1.99 -18.43 5.49
C PRO A 83 1.05 -19.56 5.07
N ALA A 84 -0.27 -19.27 5.06
CA ALA A 84 -1.27 -20.20 4.57
C ALA A 84 -1.15 -20.42 3.06
N VAL A 85 -0.81 -19.35 2.33
CA VAL A 85 -0.56 -19.39 0.88
C VAL A 85 0.63 -18.49 0.53
N ARG A 86 1.36 -18.83 -0.52
CA ARG A 86 2.54 -18.10 -0.98
C ARG A 86 2.33 -17.56 -2.40
N PRO A 87 2.80 -16.35 -2.69
CA PRO A 87 2.83 -15.88 -4.07
C PRO A 87 3.83 -16.68 -4.90
N PHE A 88 3.57 -16.80 -6.19
CA PHE A 88 4.61 -17.17 -7.13
C PHE A 88 5.65 -16.05 -7.25
N ARG A 89 6.87 -16.42 -7.60
CA ARG A 89 7.91 -15.45 -7.95
C ARG A 89 7.49 -14.69 -9.21
N LEU A 90 7.96 -13.47 -9.36
CA LEU A 90 7.63 -12.64 -10.53
C LEU A 90 8.06 -13.30 -11.85
N ASP A 91 9.19 -14.02 -11.89
CA ASP A 91 9.68 -14.75 -13.06
C ASP A 91 8.89 -16.03 -13.39
N GLU A 92 8.02 -16.47 -12.50
CA GLU A 92 7.17 -17.66 -12.72
C GLU A 92 5.81 -17.30 -13.34
N VAL A 93 5.44 -16.01 -13.35
CA VAL A 93 4.16 -15.53 -13.89
C VAL A 93 4.41 -14.54 -15.02
N SER A 94 4.04 -14.89 -16.23
CA SER A 94 4.18 -14.03 -17.41
C SER A 94 2.82 -13.43 -17.80
N LEU A 95 2.74 -12.11 -17.98
CA LEU A 95 1.57 -11.45 -18.57
C LEU A 95 1.53 -11.71 -20.07
N GLU A 96 0.35 -11.99 -20.59
CA GLU A 96 0.05 -12.03 -22.02
C GLU A 96 -0.67 -10.74 -22.46
N ALA A 97 -0.95 -10.61 -23.76
CA ALA A 97 -1.61 -9.42 -24.32
C ALA A 97 -2.92 -9.11 -23.59
N GLY A 98 -3.03 -7.90 -23.07
CA GLY A 98 -4.17 -7.45 -22.28
C GLY A 98 -3.86 -6.17 -21.46
N PRO A 99 -4.82 -5.70 -20.66
CA PRO A 99 -4.70 -4.41 -19.98
C PRO A 99 -3.52 -4.32 -19.00
N LEU A 100 -3.19 -5.40 -18.31
CA LEU A 100 -2.05 -5.39 -17.37
C LEU A 100 -0.71 -5.30 -18.11
N GLN A 101 -0.55 -6.05 -19.20
CA GLN A 101 0.67 -6.00 -19.99
C GLN A 101 0.84 -4.61 -20.63
N GLN A 102 -0.21 -4.03 -21.16
CA GLN A 102 -0.17 -2.67 -21.74
C GLN A 102 0.21 -1.62 -20.68
N ALA A 103 -0.41 -1.64 -19.51
CA ALA A 103 -0.08 -0.71 -18.43
C ALA A 103 1.38 -0.83 -17.98
N ARG A 104 1.91 -2.06 -17.90
CA ARG A 104 3.32 -2.31 -17.59
C ARG A 104 4.26 -1.74 -18.66
N GLU A 105 3.93 -1.86 -19.94
CA GLU A 105 4.76 -1.31 -21.02
C GLU A 105 4.74 0.23 -21.04
N TRP A 106 3.61 0.88 -20.79
CA TRP A 106 3.56 2.33 -20.64
C TRP A 106 4.44 2.82 -19.48
N ASN A 107 4.34 2.16 -18.33
CA ASN A 107 5.18 2.43 -17.16
C ASN A 107 6.67 2.23 -17.47
N ARG A 108 7.02 1.10 -18.12
CA ARG A 108 8.39 0.83 -18.56
C ARG A 108 8.92 1.94 -19.46
N GLY A 109 8.10 2.38 -20.44
CA GLY A 109 8.44 3.47 -21.34
C GLY A 109 8.79 4.76 -20.58
N TYR A 110 7.96 5.16 -19.60
CA TYR A 110 8.24 6.29 -18.73
C TYR A 110 9.56 6.13 -17.96
N MET A 111 9.74 5.00 -17.28
CA MET A 111 10.95 4.74 -16.49
C MET A 111 12.23 4.77 -17.33
N MET A 112 12.20 4.25 -18.55
CA MET A 112 13.38 4.21 -19.41
C MET A 112 13.77 5.57 -19.98
N ARG A 113 12.85 6.54 -20.06
CA ARG A 113 13.15 7.92 -20.49
C ARG A 113 13.90 8.74 -19.45
N LEU A 114 13.79 8.40 -18.15
CA LEU A 114 14.47 9.14 -17.08
C LEU A 114 15.97 8.84 -17.07
N GLY A 115 16.81 9.86 -17.18
CA GLY A 115 18.27 9.72 -17.22
C GLY A 115 18.90 9.52 -15.83
N ASN A 116 19.82 8.55 -15.69
CA ASN A 116 20.52 8.27 -14.43
C ASN A 116 21.25 9.48 -13.85
N ASP A 117 21.89 10.29 -14.71
CA ASP A 117 22.62 11.48 -14.25
C ASP A 117 21.71 12.53 -13.60
N ARG A 118 20.46 12.64 -14.08
CA ARG A 118 19.45 13.51 -13.47
C ARG A 118 18.95 12.94 -12.14
N LEU A 119 18.69 11.63 -12.08
CA LEU A 119 18.27 10.93 -10.86
C LEU A 119 19.34 11.03 -9.77
N LEU A 120 20.64 10.95 -10.13
CA LEU A 120 21.76 11.05 -9.20
C LEU A 120 22.16 12.49 -8.87
N HIS A 121 21.64 13.50 -9.56
CA HIS A 121 22.13 14.89 -9.42
C HIS A 121 22.17 15.34 -7.96
N ASN A 122 21.07 15.28 -7.25
CA ASN A 122 20.99 15.75 -5.86
C ASN A 122 21.83 14.89 -4.89
N PHE A 123 21.97 13.59 -5.12
CA PHE A 123 22.87 12.74 -4.34
C PHE A 123 24.34 13.15 -4.51
N ARG A 124 24.77 13.40 -5.75
CA ARG A 124 26.12 13.83 -6.05
C ARG A 124 26.43 15.20 -5.45
N VAL A 125 25.52 16.17 -5.62
CA VAL A 125 25.68 17.51 -5.05
C VAL A 125 25.79 17.44 -3.52
N THR A 126 24.89 16.68 -2.87
CA THR A 126 24.94 16.47 -1.41
C THR A 126 26.26 15.83 -0.96
N ALA A 127 26.79 14.89 -1.73
CA ALA A 127 28.07 14.25 -1.44
C ALA A 127 29.31 15.07 -1.84
N GLY A 128 29.14 16.27 -2.38
CA GLY A 128 30.27 17.09 -2.87
C GLY A 128 30.95 16.50 -4.11
N LEU A 129 30.23 15.69 -4.89
CA LEU A 129 30.66 15.16 -6.17
C LEU A 129 30.19 16.07 -7.34
N PRO A 130 30.96 16.19 -8.44
CA PRO A 130 30.51 16.97 -9.58
C PRO A 130 29.28 16.39 -10.24
N SER A 131 28.34 17.26 -10.66
CA SER A 131 27.21 16.90 -11.47
C SER A 131 26.84 18.04 -12.40
N SER A 132 26.91 17.81 -13.71
CA SER A 132 26.50 18.75 -14.75
C SER A 132 25.07 18.50 -15.27
N ALA A 133 24.39 17.49 -14.75
CA ALA A 133 23.03 17.17 -15.17
C ALA A 133 22.04 18.27 -14.78
N LYS A 134 21.05 18.54 -15.64
CA LYS A 134 19.93 19.40 -15.29
C LYS A 134 19.15 18.77 -14.11
N PRO A 135 18.93 19.50 -13.00
CA PRO A 135 18.14 18.98 -11.88
C PRO A 135 16.74 18.53 -12.32
N LEU A 136 16.18 17.58 -11.60
CA LEU A 136 14.75 17.28 -11.66
C LEU A 136 13.96 18.38 -10.93
N GLY A 137 12.69 18.54 -11.29
CA GLY A 137 11.79 19.51 -10.68
C GLY A 137 10.85 18.91 -9.65
N GLY A 138 9.78 19.64 -9.31
CA GLY A 138 8.74 19.18 -8.39
C GLY A 138 9.30 18.73 -7.04
N TRP A 139 8.92 17.53 -6.58
CA TRP A 139 9.38 17.00 -5.28
C TRP A 139 10.82 16.46 -5.32
N GLU A 140 11.43 16.36 -6.49
CA GLU A 140 12.86 16.07 -6.66
C GLU A 140 13.71 17.34 -6.88
N ALA A 141 13.11 18.55 -6.84
CA ALA A 141 13.86 19.79 -6.96
C ALA A 141 14.91 19.94 -5.85
N PRO A 142 16.08 20.57 -6.13
CA PRO A 142 17.15 20.76 -5.12
C PRO A 142 16.71 21.46 -3.83
N THR A 143 15.63 22.22 -3.88
CA THR A 143 15.06 22.94 -2.72
C THR A 143 14.00 22.14 -1.98
N CYS A 144 13.53 21.02 -2.50
CA CYS A 144 12.52 20.18 -1.85
C CYS A 144 13.16 19.27 -0.79
N GLU A 145 12.57 19.21 0.41
CA GLU A 145 13.06 18.39 1.51
C GLU A 145 12.77 16.90 1.34
N LEU A 146 11.90 16.52 0.38
CA LEU A 146 11.62 15.12 0.02
C LEU A 146 12.50 14.57 -1.10
N ARG A 147 13.37 15.39 -1.72
CA ARG A 147 14.20 14.96 -2.85
C ARG A 147 14.96 13.67 -2.54
N GLY A 148 15.02 12.79 -3.52
CA GLY A 148 15.59 11.43 -3.39
C GLY A 148 14.57 10.32 -3.14
N HIS A 149 13.34 10.64 -2.73
CA HIS A 149 12.30 9.63 -2.49
C HIS A 149 11.92 8.90 -3.79
N PHE A 150 11.80 9.65 -4.89
CA PHE A 150 11.46 9.05 -6.18
C PHE A 150 12.55 8.10 -6.68
N VAL A 151 13.82 8.40 -6.42
CA VAL A 151 14.92 7.47 -6.75
C VAL A 151 14.77 6.14 -6.03
N GLY A 152 14.35 6.16 -4.76
CA GLY A 152 14.02 4.94 -4.02
C GLY A 152 12.91 4.13 -4.67
N HIS A 153 11.79 4.75 -4.97
CA HIS A 153 10.68 4.13 -5.71
C HIS A 153 11.10 3.60 -7.08
N TYR A 154 11.94 4.36 -7.78
CA TYR A 154 12.45 3.99 -9.10
C TYR A 154 13.32 2.72 -9.04
N LEU A 155 14.20 2.59 -8.04
CA LEU A 155 14.98 1.39 -7.79
C LEU A 155 14.08 0.18 -7.54
N SER A 156 13.08 0.32 -6.65
CA SER A 156 12.07 -0.70 -6.39
C SER A 156 11.37 -1.13 -7.68
N ALA A 157 10.87 -0.16 -8.44
CA ALA A 157 10.14 -0.43 -9.68
C ALA A 157 10.99 -1.16 -10.72
N CYS A 158 12.26 -0.76 -10.88
CA CYS A 158 13.17 -1.42 -11.82
C CYS A 158 13.54 -2.84 -11.40
N ALA A 159 13.76 -3.06 -10.10
CA ALA A 159 14.03 -4.39 -9.55
C ALA A 159 12.84 -5.35 -9.81
N LEU A 160 11.63 -4.90 -9.48
CA LEU A 160 10.39 -5.64 -9.71
C LEU A 160 10.12 -5.89 -11.21
N LEU A 161 10.35 -4.87 -12.05
CA LEU A 161 10.18 -5.00 -13.51
C LEU A 161 11.18 -5.99 -14.09
N TYR A 162 12.45 -5.93 -13.66
CA TYR A 162 13.47 -6.90 -14.08
C TYR A 162 13.08 -8.32 -13.64
N ALA A 163 12.68 -8.51 -12.38
CA ALA A 163 12.23 -9.81 -11.89
C ALA A 163 11.04 -10.37 -12.70
N ALA A 164 10.11 -9.48 -13.12
CA ALA A 164 8.92 -9.88 -13.89
C ALA A 164 9.20 -10.15 -15.38
N THR A 165 10.26 -9.57 -15.97
CA THR A 165 10.45 -9.56 -17.44
C THR A 165 11.81 -10.03 -17.90
N ASN A 166 12.79 -10.09 -17.00
CA ASN A 166 14.21 -10.32 -17.30
C ASN A 166 14.80 -9.28 -18.28
N ASP A 167 14.32 -8.02 -18.22
CA ASP A 167 14.77 -6.92 -19.08
C ASP A 167 16.18 -6.47 -18.71
N ALA A 168 17.17 -6.90 -19.48
CA ALA A 168 18.58 -6.60 -19.25
C ALA A 168 18.89 -5.08 -19.34
N ALA A 169 18.14 -4.31 -20.13
CA ALA A 169 18.34 -2.86 -20.23
C ALA A 169 17.91 -2.15 -18.94
N VAL A 170 16.80 -2.57 -18.34
CA VAL A 170 16.34 -2.08 -17.03
C VAL A 170 17.38 -2.41 -15.96
N LYS A 171 17.89 -3.65 -15.94
CA LYS A 171 18.90 -4.06 -14.95
C LYS A 171 20.18 -3.25 -15.07
N SER A 172 20.75 -3.15 -16.26
CA SER A 172 21.99 -2.38 -16.49
C SER A 172 21.86 -0.93 -16.03
N LYS A 173 20.76 -0.29 -16.41
CA LYS A 173 20.46 1.10 -16.02
C LYS A 173 20.39 1.28 -14.49
N THR A 174 19.80 0.32 -13.79
CA THR A 174 19.61 0.39 -12.34
C THR A 174 20.88 -0.01 -11.58
N ASP A 175 21.67 -0.95 -12.08
CA ASP A 175 22.97 -1.28 -11.49
C ASP A 175 23.90 -0.05 -11.51
N GLU A 176 23.90 0.74 -12.59
CA GLU A 176 24.63 2.02 -12.65
C GLU A 176 24.11 3.03 -11.62
N LEU A 177 22.79 3.10 -11.39
CA LEU A 177 22.20 3.98 -10.41
C LEU A 177 22.61 3.58 -8.98
N VAL A 178 22.59 2.28 -8.65
CA VAL A 178 23.09 1.74 -7.38
C VAL A 178 24.57 2.08 -7.18
N ALA A 179 25.40 1.89 -8.20
CA ALA A 179 26.84 2.22 -8.15
C ALA A 179 27.06 3.73 -7.88
N GLY A 180 26.24 4.60 -8.49
CA GLY A 180 26.28 6.03 -8.23
C GLY A 180 25.92 6.40 -6.80
N ILE A 181 24.90 5.77 -6.21
CA ILE A 181 24.50 5.97 -4.80
C ILE A 181 25.60 5.45 -3.87
N ALA A 182 26.19 4.28 -4.15
CA ALA A 182 27.30 3.73 -3.38
C ALA A 182 28.53 4.67 -3.38
N GLN A 183 28.84 5.27 -4.53
CA GLN A 183 29.90 6.27 -4.65
C GLN A 183 29.60 7.52 -3.78
N CYS A 184 28.35 7.99 -3.77
CA CYS A 184 27.93 9.10 -2.92
C CYS A 184 28.05 8.74 -1.43
N GLN A 185 27.62 7.54 -1.02
CA GLN A 185 27.77 7.06 0.36
C GLN A 185 29.23 7.01 0.81
N ALA A 186 30.09 6.45 -0.03
CA ALA A 186 31.52 6.37 0.27
C ALA A 186 32.18 7.76 0.35
N LYS A 187 31.75 8.71 -0.48
CA LYS A 187 32.27 10.08 -0.49
C LYS A 187 31.83 10.89 0.72
N LEU A 188 30.56 10.76 1.14
CA LEU A 188 30.03 11.40 2.36
C LEU A 188 30.79 10.94 3.58
N ASN A 189 31.08 9.65 3.70
CA ASN A 189 31.77 9.04 4.84
C ASN A 189 31.13 9.39 6.20
N GLU A 190 29.79 9.46 6.25
CA GLU A 190 28.98 9.81 7.43
C GLU A 190 28.38 8.56 8.07
N ASN A 191 29.19 7.61 8.51
CA ASN A 191 28.77 6.39 9.20
C ASN A 191 27.70 5.57 8.45
N GLY A 192 27.73 5.61 7.13
CA GLY A 192 26.78 4.87 6.28
C GLY A 192 25.57 5.68 5.81
N TYR A 193 25.44 6.95 6.18
CA TYR A 193 24.39 7.82 5.65
C TYR A 193 24.55 8.05 4.15
N VAL A 194 23.44 8.04 3.43
CA VAL A 194 23.31 8.54 2.06
C VAL A 194 21.87 8.97 1.79
N SER A 195 21.71 10.16 1.22
CA SER A 195 20.45 10.70 0.73
C SER A 195 20.71 11.78 -0.32
N ALA A 196 19.67 12.27 -0.96
CA ALA A 196 19.72 13.42 -1.85
C ALA A 196 19.71 14.78 -1.09
N PHE A 197 19.71 14.74 0.24
CA PHE A 197 19.80 15.91 1.14
C PHE A 197 20.77 15.61 2.29
N PRO A 198 21.33 16.66 2.92
CA PRO A 198 22.31 16.49 3.98
C PRO A 198 21.68 15.99 5.29
N SER A 199 22.49 15.34 6.15
CA SER A 199 22.02 14.74 7.42
C SER A 199 21.49 15.76 8.44
N GLU A 200 21.77 17.05 8.26
CA GLU A 200 21.25 18.16 9.09
C GLU A 200 19.71 18.24 9.10
N LEU A 201 19.00 17.66 8.13
CA LEU A 201 17.55 17.55 8.20
C LEU A 201 17.11 16.68 9.40
N PHE A 202 17.91 15.70 9.78
CA PHE A 202 17.67 14.88 10.97
C PHE A 202 18.01 15.63 12.26
N ASP A 203 18.94 16.57 12.26
CA ASP A 203 19.17 17.46 13.41
C ASP A 203 17.99 18.40 13.64
N ARG A 204 17.33 18.84 12.57
CA ARG A 204 16.09 19.62 12.66
C ARG A 204 14.96 18.78 13.21
N LEU A 205 14.83 17.52 12.75
CA LEU A 205 13.85 16.56 13.25
C LEU A 205 14.07 16.29 14.74
N ASP A 206 15.29 16.06 15.16
CA ASP A 206 15.67 15.81 16.55
C ASP A 206 15.29 16.99 17.47
N ARG A 207 15.55 18.20 17.02
CA ARG A 207 15.20 19.43 17.75
C ARG A 207 13.74 19.84 17.64
N ARG A 208 12.91 19.06 16.94
CA ARG A 208 11.50 19.36 16.65
C ARG A 208 11.33 20.72 15.94
N VAL A 209 12.32 21.13 15.17
CA VAL A 209 12.24 22.26 14.24
C VAL A 209 11.54 21.77 12.96
N ASN A 210 10.75 22.66 12.33
CA ASN A 210 10.00 22.30 11.13
C ASN A 210 10.91 21.70 10.05
N VAL A 211 10.60 20.48 9.67
CA VAL A 211 11.23 19.72 8.58
C VAL A 211 10.15 18.82 7.98
N TRP A 212 10.21 18.60 6.68
CA TRP A 212 9.14 17.79 6.06
C TRP A 212 9.25 16.33 6.53
N ALA A 213 9.73 15.38 5.79
CA ALA A 213 9.64 13.97 6.17
C ALA A 213 10.96 13.21 5.83
N PRO A 214 12.09 13.45 6.53
CA PRO A 214 13.37 12.87 6.15
C PRO A 214 13.37 11.33 6.24
N PHE A 215 12.71 10.71 7.23
CA PHE A 215 12.60 9.26 7.30
C PHE A 215 11.73 8.66 6.19
N TYR A 216 10.72 9.38 5.68
CA TYR A 216 9.99 8.96 4.50
C TYR A 216 10.93 8.74 3.30
N THR A 217 11.80 9.71 3.02
CA THR A 217 12.77 9.60 1.92
C THR A 217 13.77 8.48 2.15
N LEU A 218 14.33 8.36 3.38
CA LEU A 218 15.23 7.24 3.68
C LEU A 218 14.56 5.88 3.50
N HIS A 219 13.30 5.74 3.95
CA HIS A 219 12.54 4.52 3.74
C HIS A 219 12.51 4.13 2.26
N LYS A 220 12.20 5.08 1.36
CA LYS A 220 12.10 4.78 -0.07
C LYS A 220 13.45 4.35 -0.66
N ILE A 221 14.53 5.05 -0.31
CA ILE A 221 15.88 4.69 -0.77
C ILE A 221 16.27 3.29 -0.25
N MET A 222 16.06 3.03 1.04
CA MET A 222 16.38 1.73 1.65
C MET A 222 15.54 0.60 1.06
N ALA A 223 14.24 0.80 0.83
CA ALA A 223 13.36 -0.18 0.21
C ALA A 223 13.82 -0.50 -1.22
N GLY A 224 14.12 0.52 -2.03
CA GLY A 224 14.60 0.35 -3.38
C GLY A 224 15.93 -0.40 -3.46
N LEU A 225 16.89 -0.08 -2.59
CA LEU A 225 18.16 -0.80 -2.50
C LEU A 225 17.96 -2.27 -2.07
N LEU A 226 17.08 -2.51 -1.10
CA LEU A 226 16.79 -3.88 -0.65
C LEU A 226 16.14 -4.72 -1.76
N GLU A 227 15.18 -4.14 -2.50
CA GLU A 227 14.54 -4.82 -3.64
C GLU A 227 15.53 -5.03 -4.80
N MET A 228 16.48 -4.12 -5.03
CA MET A 228 17.58 -4.37 -5.99
C MET A 228 18.42 -5.59 -5.62
N ASN A 229 18.60 -5.87 -4.33
CA ASN A 229 19.26 -7.10 -3.90
C ASN A 229 18.36 -8.32 -4.06
N THR A 230 17.13 -8.29 -3.53
CA THR A 230 16.26 -9.47 -3.47
C THR A 230 15.67 -9.87 -4.83
N GLU A 231 15.36 -8.91 -5.69
CA GLU A 231 14.69 -9.12 -6.97
C GLU A 231 15.65 -9.06 -8.19
N ALA A 232 16.77 -8.34 -8.07
CA ALA A 232 17.74 -8.16 -9.15
C ALA A 232 19.14 -8.66 -8.83
N ALA A 233 19.34 -9.33 -7.68
CA ALA A 233 20.60 -9.91 -7.23
C ALA A 233 21.79 -8.93 -7.23
N ASN A 234 21.55 -7.66 -6.85
CA ASN A 234 22.58 -6.64 -6.73
C ASN A 234 23.16 -6.63 -5.31
N GLU A 235 24.35 -7.24 -5.13
CA GLU A 235 25.02 -7.33 -3.82
C GLU A 235 25.49 -5.96 -3.31
N GLN A 236 25.87 -5.03 -4.20
CA GLN A 236 26.28 -3.70 -3.81
C GLN A 236 25.13 -2.92 -3.18
N ALA A 237 23.89 -3.14 -3.63
CA ALA A 237 22.70 -2.53 -3.05
C ALA A 237 22.48 -3.00 -1.59
N LEU A 238 22.70 -4.29 -1.30
CA LEU A 238 22.66 -4.80 0.08
C LEU A 238 23.71 -4.15 0.97
N ASP A 239 24.93 -4.01 0.47
CA ASP A 239 26.02 -3.33 1.18
C ASP A 239 25.67 -1.88 1.56
N VAL A 240 25.07 -1.13 0.63
CA VAL A 240 24.65 0.25 0.85
C VAL A 240 23.52 0.32 1.87
N VAL A 241 22.46 -0.50 1.73
CA VAL A 241 21.31 -0.45 2.65
C VAL A 241 21.65 -0.92 4.05
N VAL A 242 22.55 -1.90 4.23
CA VAL A 242 23.04 -2.34 5.56
C VAL A 242 23.76 -1.19 6.28
N LYS A 243 24.61 -0.43 5.57
CA LYS A 243 25.27 0.75 6.13
C LYS A 243 24.26 1.84 6.49
N MET A 244 23.27 2.10 5.63
CA MET A 244 22.17 3.04 5.95
C MET A 244 21.40 2.60 7.20
N ALA A 245 21.07 1.33 7.32
CA ALA A 245 20.39 0.78 8.50
C ALA A 245 21.26 0.92 9.77
N GLY A 246 22.58 0.78 9.65
CA GLY A 246 23.52 1.04 10.73
C GLY A 246 23.48 2.49 11.21
N TRP A 247 23.39 3.44 10.28
CA TRP A 247 23.23 4.86 10.61
C TRP A 247 21.88 5.12 11.32
N VAL A 248 20.77 4.56 10.79
CA VAL A 248 19.43 4.68 11.40
C VAL A 248 19.41 4.08 12.81
N ASP A 249 20.04 2.92 13.00
CA ASP A 249 20.14 2.26 14.30
C ASP A 249 20.87 3.14 15.30
N ALA A 250 22.05 3.67 14.94
CA ALA A 250 22.85 4.54 15.81
C ALA A 250 22.09 5.84 16.14
N TRP A 251 21.46 6.46 15.14
CA TRP A 251 20.73 7.73 15.32
C TRP A 251 19.53 7.55 16.26
N THR A 252 18.73 6.48 16.08
CA THR A 252 17.53 6.21 16.89
C THR A 252 17.87 5.65 18.28
N ALA A 253 18.95 4.88 18.43
CA ALA A 253 19.37 4.34 19.73
C ALA A 253 19.84 5.43 20.71
N ALA A 254 20.26 6.59 20.20
CA ALA A 254 20.63 7.73 21.01
C ALA A 254 19.45 8.50 21.62
N LYS A 255 18.22 8.12 21.29
CA LYS A 255 16.99 8.81 21.73
C LYS A 255 16.29 8.05 22.86
N SER A 256 15.66 8.79 23.79
CA SER A 256 14.71 8.18 24.71
C SER A 256 13.45 7.72 23.98
N GLU A 257 12.70 6.83 24.58
CA GLU A 257 11.44 6.36 24.00
C GLU A 257 10.45 7.50 23.80
N ASP A 258 10.24 8.36 24.80
CA ASP A 258 9.33 9.50 24.72
C ASP A 258 9.73 10.44 23.59
N HIS A 259 11.03 10.75 23.46
CA HIS A 259 11.50 11.60 22.36
C HIS A 259 11.32 10.94 21.00
N MET A 260 11.52 9.61 20.91
CA MET A 260 11.22 8.87 19.69
C MET A 260 9.73 8.94 19.33
N GLN A 261 8.80 8.81 20.30
CA GLN A 261 7.37 8.96 20.05
C GLN A 261 7.02 10.37 19.53
N ASP A 262 7.68 11.42 20.03
CA ASP A 262 7.52 12.78 19.51
C ASP A 262 8.02 12.88 18.06
N ILE A 263 9.18 12.29 17.73
CA ILE A 263 9.74 12.24 16.39
C ILE A 263 8.79 11.55 15.42
N LEU A 264 8.13 10.47 15.83
CA LEU A 264 7.19 9.70 15.02
C LEU A 264 5.89 10.46 14.65
N ASN A 265 5.67 11.67 15.20
CA ASN A 265 4.62 12.55 14.70
C ASN A 265 4.97 13.20 13.36
N THR A 266 6.24 13.20 12.96
CA THR A 266 6.67 13.50 11.59
C THR A 266 6.59 12.23 10.75
N GLU A 267 6.14 12.32 9.50
CA GLU A 267 5.98 11.17 8.63
C GLU A 267 7.28 10.38 8.44
N TYR A 268 7.19 9.05 8.61
CA TYR A 268 8.32 8.12 8.43
C TYR A 268 7.97 6.94 7.51
N SER A 269 6.78 6.95 6.90
CA SER A 269 6.31 5.92 5.97
C SER A 269 6.48 4.50 6.54
N GLY A 270 7.07 3.56 5.80
CA GLY A 270 7.32 2.18 6.19
C GLY A 270 8.73 1.92 6.72
N MET A 271 9.35 2.83 7.48
CA MET A 271 10.67 2.58 8.08
C MET A 271 10.71 1.30 8.91
N ASN A 272 9.65 0.99 9.64
CA ASN A 272 9.50 -0.29 10.34
C ASN A 272 9.49 -1.47 9.36
N GLU A 273 8.75 -1.39 8.25
CA GLU A 273 8.66 -2.45 7.24
C GLU A 273 10.03 -2.78 6.63
N VAL A 274 10.75 -1.77 6.14
CA VAL A 274 12.04 -2.00 5.46
C VAL A 274 13.08 -2.58 6.40
N LEU A 275 13.08 -2.18 7.68
CA LEU A 275 13.97 -2.73 8.70
C LEU A 275 13.62 -4.18 9.06
N TYR A 276 12.33 -4.53 9.13
CA TYR A 276 11.91 -5.92 9.29
C TYR A 276 12.24 -6.78 8.07
N ASN A 277 12.10 -6.24 6.86
CA ASN A 277 12.51 -6.92 5.63
C ASN A 277 14.03 -7.14 5.61
N LEU A 278 14.81 -6.14 6.01
CA LEU A 278 16.27 -6.28 6.10
C LEU A 278 16.68 -7.33 7.14
N ALA A 279 15.97 -7.40 8.29
CA ALA A 279 16.18 -8.46 9.29
C ALA A 279 15.89 -9.86 8.71
N ALA A 280 14.86 -9.98 7.88
CA ALA A 280 14.53 -11.25 7.22
C ALA A 280 15.60 -11.67 6.20
N VAL A 281 16.10 -10.72 5.40
CA VAL A 281 17.09 -10.97 4.34
C VAL A 281 18.45 -11.29 4.92
N THR A 282 18.89 -10.56 5.95
CA THR A 282 20.23 -10.71 6.54
C THR A 282 20.30 -11.74 7.66
N GLY A 283 19.16 -12.12 8.25
CA GLY A 283 19.12 -12.93 9.48
C GLY A 283 19.53 -12.19 10.76
N ASP A 284 19.86 -10.89 10.68
CA ASP A 284 20.28 -10.07 11.81
C ASP A 284 19.08 -9.37 12.48
N ASP A 285 18.69 -9.86 13.65
CA ASP A 285 17.58 -9.33 14.44
C ASP A 285 17.82 -7.90 14.99
N ARG A 286 19.03 -7.35 14.85
CA ARG A 286 19.31 -5.95 15.18
C ARG A 286 18.39 -5.02 14.38
N TRP A 287 18.20 -5.31 13.11
CA TRP A 287 17.34 -4.51 12.24
C TRP A 287 15.87 -4.56 12.66
N ALA A 288 15.40 -5.72 13.12
CA ALA A 288 14.04 -5.81 13.66
C ALA A 288 13.88 -5.00 14.96
N ARG A 289 14.87 -5.03 15.86
CA ARG A 289 14.86 -4.17 17.06
C ARG A 289 14.91 -2.68 16.71
N THR A 290 15.62 -2.31 15.65
CA THR A 290 15.62 -0.94 15.14
C THR A 290 14.24 -0.58 14.57
N GLY A 291 13.59 -1.50 13.84
CA GLY A 291 12.23 -1.35 13.35
C GLY A 291 11.20 -1.15 14.46
N ASP A 292 11.36 -1.84 15.59
CA ASP A 292 10.47 -1.69 16.76
C ASP A 292 10.44 -0.24 17.31
N ARG A 293 11.53 0.54 17.16
CA ARG A 293 11.56 1.96 17.57
C ARG A 293 10.65 2.85 16.72
N PHE A 294 10.24 2.39 15.53
CA PHE A 294 9.29 3.07 14.65
C PHE A 294 7.83 2.64 14.90
N THR A 295 7.53 2.09 16.07
CA THR A 295 6.16 1.78 16.48
C THR A 295 5.52 3.01 17.12
N LYS A 296 4.65 3.72 16.37
CA LYS A 296 3.90 4.91 16.82
C LYS A 296 2.76 4.47 17.75
N LYS A 297 3.01 4.49 19.07
CA LYS A 297 2.10 3.95 20.09
C LYS A 297 0.73 4.60 20.06
N ILE A 298 0.64 5.92 19.91
CA ILE A 298 -0.64 6.66 19.84
C ILE A 298 -1.53 6.19 18.68
N PHE A 299 -0.95 5.67 17.61
CA PHE A 299 -1.68 5.14 16.47
C PHE A 299 -1.94 3.63 16.58
N PHE A 300 -0.98 2.85 17.08
CA PHE A 300 -1.08 1.40 17.15
C PHE A 300 -1.92 0.90 18.33
N THR A 301 -1.89 1.59 19.46
CA THR A 301 -2.64 1.19 20.68
C THR A 301 -4.15 1.10 20.43
N PRO A 302 -4.83 2.13 19.86
CA PRO A 302 -6.25 2.01 19.53
C PRO A 302 -6.57 0.84 18.62
N LEU A 303 -5.75 0.62 17.59
CA LEU A 303 -5.95 -0.46 16.62
C LEU A 303 -5.80 -1.84 17.27
N ALA A 304 -4.81 -2.04 18.14
CA ALA A 304 -4.63 -3.28 18.88
C ALA A 304 -5.77 -3.55 19.87
N LEU A 305 -6.43 -2.49 20.35
CA LEU A 305 -7.63 -2.54 21.19
C LEU A 305 -8.93 -2.57 20.36
N ARG A 306 -8.82 -2.71 19.00
CA ARG A 306 -9.95 -2.72 18.06
C ARG A 306 -10.84 -1.47 18.17
N ARG A 307 -10.23 -0.30 18.34
CA ARG A 307 -10.90 1.01 18.34
C ARG A 307 -10.56 1.77 17.07
N ASP A 308 -11.60 2.24 16.36
CA ASP A 308 -11.45 3.10 15.18
C ASP A 308 -11.27 4.56 15.61
N GLU A 309 -10.02 4.99 15.70
CA GLU A 309 -9.64 6.39 15.97
C GLU A 309 -8.95 7.00 14.72
N LEU A 310 -9.39 6.60 13.52
CA LEU A 310 -8.78 7.02 12.26
C LEU A 310 -9.23 8.41 11.78
N LYS A 311 -10.36 8.93 12.28
CA LYS A 311 -10.85 10.26 11.89
C LYS A 311 -9.80 11.34 12.11
N GLY A 312 -9.53 12.13 11.08
CA GLY A 312 -8.52 13.19 11.08
C GLY A 312 -7.09 12.71 10.80
N GLN A 313 -6.85 11.39 10.73
CA GLN A 313 -5.54 10.86 10.42
C GLN A 313 -5.25 10.96 8.92
N HIS A 314 -4.01 11.28 8.57
CA HIS A 314 -3.51 11.24 7.20
C HIS A 314 -3.33 9.78 6.77
N MET A 315 -4.08 9.33 5.77
CA MET A 315 -4.12 7.92 5.38
C MET A 315 -2.76 7.41 4.90
N ASN A 316 -2.16 8.09 3.91
CA ASN A 316 -0.92 7.61 3.30
C ASN A 316 0.26 7.58 4.29
N THR A 317 0.29 8.47 5.27
CA THR A 317 1.29 8.44 6.35
C THR A 317 1.19 7.16 7.21
N HIS A 318 -0.01 6.62 7.39
CA HIS A 318 -0.27 5.55 8.36
C HIS A 318 -0.36 4.14 7.74
N VAL A 319 -0.86 3.98 6.50
CA VAL A 319 -0.97 2.65 5.88
C VAL A 319 0.39 1.93 5.79
N PRO A 320 1.51 2.57 5.39
CA PRO A 320 2.82 1.91 5.35
C PRO A 320 3.29 1.41 6.72
N GLN A 321 2.93 2.11 7.81
CA GLN A 321 3.25 1.68 9.17
C GLN A 321 2.54 0.37 9.52
N VAL A 322 1.29 0.21 9.06
CA VAL A 322 0.49 -1.01 9.26
C VAL A 322 1.02 -2.17 8.41
N ILE A 323 1.55 -1.90 7.21
CA ILE A 323 2.26 -2.93 6.43
C ILE A 323 3.47 -3.44 7.25
N GLY A 324 4.22 -2.52 7.88
CA GLY A 324 5.27 -2.89 8.81
C GLY A 324 4.77 -3.71 10.02
N ALA A 325 3.56 -3.42 10.54
CA ALA A 325 2.97 -4.25 11.59
C ALA A 325 2.67 -5.68 11.08
N ALA A 326 2.10 -5.84 9.90
CA ALA A 326 1.89 -7.16 9.29
C ALA A 326 3.23 -7.91 9.15
N ARG A 327 4.28 -7.23 8.68
CA ARG A 327 5.60 -7.83 8.54
C ARG A 327 6.22 -8.21 9.89
N ARG A 328 6.05 -7.37 10.92
CA ARG A 328 6.49 -7.67 12.28
C ARG A 328 5.81 -8.92 12.84
N TYR A 329 4.50 -9.06 12.58
CA TYR A 329 3.73 -10.24 12.95
C TYR A 329 4.25 -11.49 12.23
N GLU A 330 4.51 -11.43 10.94
CA GLU A 330 5.06 -12.55 10.15
C GLU A 330 6.37 -13.08 10.73
N LEU A 331 7.25 -12.20 11.22
CA LEU A 331 8.57 -12.57 11.74
C LEU A 331 8.59 -13.03 13.19
N SER A 332 7.55 -12.72 13.98
CA SER A 332 7.62 -12.90 15.44
C SER A 332 6.41 -13.56 16.07
N SER A 333 5.32 -13.75 15.34
CA SER A 333 4.02 -14.21 15.88
C SER A 333 3.45 -13.31 16.99
N ASP A 334 3.93 -12.07 17.13
CA ASP A 334 3.40 -11.13 18.12
C ASP A 334 2.00 -10.69 17.70
N TYR A 335 0.99 -11.24 18.35
CA TYR A 335 -0.42 -11.08 17.99
C TYR A 335 -0.89 -9.62 18.00
N ARG A 336 -0.27 -8.74 18.80
CA ARG A 336 -0.61 -7.30 18.86
C ARG A 336 -0.48 -6.64 17.48
N PHE A 337 0.61 -6.94 16.78
CA PHE A 337 0.85 -6.45 15.43
C PHE A 337 -0.07 -7.11 14.38
N GLY A 338 -0.40 -8.38 14.59
CA GLY A 338 -1.40 -9.08 13.78
C GLY A 338 -2.79 -8.46 13.93
N ASP A 339 -3.20 -8.10 15.15
CA ASP A 339 -4.48 -7.45 15.41
C ASP A 339 -4.51 -6.03 14.83
N VAL A 340 -3.45 -5.24 15.00
CA VAL A 340 -3.30 -3.93 14.35
C VAL A 340 -3.54 -4.04 12.85
N SER A 341 -2.87 -4.96 12.17
CA SER A 341 -2.94 -5.06 10.71
C SER A 341 -4.30 -5.54 10.21
N ARG A 342 -4.91 -6.54 10.87
CA ARG A 342 -6.23 -7.06 10.50
C ARG A 342 -7.33 -6.05 10.78
N PHE A 343 -7.39 -5.50 12.00
CA PHE A 343 -8.45 -4.56 12.37
C PHE A 343 -8.39 -3.27 11.55
N PHE A 344 -7.19 -2.76 11.29
CA PHE A 344 -7.03 -1.61 10.41
C PHE A 344 -7.57 -1.89 9.00
N PHE A 345 -7.20 -3.04 8.41
CA PHE A 345 -7.67 -3.40 7.09
C PHE A 345 -9.20 -3.53 7.05
N GLU A 346 -9.79 -4.26 8.00
CA GLU A 346 -11.25 -4.42 8.14
C GLU A 346 -11.94 -3.05 8.23
N THR A 347 -11.48 -2.20 9.15
CA THR A 347 -12.03 -0.85 9.36
C THR A 347 -12.01 0.01 8.10
N VAL A 348 -10.88 0.02 7.37
CA VAL A 348 -10.77 0.84 6.16
C VAL A 348 -11.57 0.24 5.01
N SER A 349 -11.47 -1.07 4.77
CA SER A 349 -12.13 -1.71 3.62
C SER A 349 -13.65 -1.76 3.74
N GLU A 350 -14.19 -1.89 4.95
CA GLU A 350 -15.63 -2.06 5.18
C GLU A 350 -16.37 -0.73 5.43
N ALA A 351 -15.71 0.24 6.07
CA ALA A 351 -16.40 1.44 6.55
C ALA A 351 -15.87 2.78 5.98
N ARG A 352 -14.73 2.77 5.27
CA ARG A 352 -14.03 3.99 4.81
C ARG A 352 -13.61 3.94 3.35
N THR A 353 -14.13 3.00 2.57
CA THR A 353 -13.76 2.76 1.18
C THR A 353 -14.92 3.11 0.24
N TYR A 354 -14.66 3.91 -0.78
CA TYR A 354 -15.61 4.21 -1.86
C TYR A 354 -15.86 2.97 -2.74
N ALA A 355 -16.94 2.97 -3.51
CA ALA A 355 -17.31 1.85 -4.39
C ALA A 355 -16.20 1.45 -5.40
N THR A 356 -15.31 2.38 -5.75
CA THR A 356 -14.13 2.13 -6.59
C THR A 356 -13.01 1.34 -5.90
N GLY A 357 -13.06 1.19 -4.58
CA GLY A 357 -12.01 0.56 -3.78
C GLY A 357 -11.04 1.56 -3.12
N GLY A 358 -10.98 2.80 -3.60
CA GLY A 358 -10.15 3.86 -3.01
C GLY A 358 -10.77 4.45 -1.75
N SER A 359 -9.97 5.17 -0.98
CA SER A 359 -10.37 5.81 0.27
C SER A 359 -9.72 7.19 0.39
N SER A 360 -10.11 7.97 1.39
CA SER A 360 -9.62 9.30 1.73
C SER A 360 -10.16 10.46 0.90
N ASN A 361 -10.12 11.65 1.51
CA ASN A 361 -10.31 12.94 0.86
C ASN A 361 -9.24 13.91 1.37
N ASN A 362 -8.56 14.65 0.49
CA ASN A 362 -7.36 15.41 0.85
C ASN A 362 -6.36 14.58 1.67
N GLU A 363 -6.14 13.33 1.28
CA GLU A 363 -5.22 12.37 1.92
C GLU A 363 -5.64 11.91 3.34
N HIS A 364 -6.77 12.36 3.88
CA HIS A 364 -7.21 12.10 5.26
C HIS A 364 -8.55 11.35 5.30
N TRP A 365 -8.82 10.67 6.40
CA TRP A 365 -10.15 10.25 6.79
C TRP A 365 -10.82 11.39 7.56
N LEU A 366 -11.71 12.13 6.90
CA LEU A 366 -12.26 13.37 7.45
C LEU A 366 -13.52 13.15 8.30
N THR A 367 -14.11 11.96 8.25
CA THR A 367 -15.39 11.66 8.90
C THR A 367 -15.32 10.42 9.78
N GLU A 368 -16.37 10.19 10.55
CA GLU A 368 -16.61 8.91 11.21
C GLU A 368 -16.84 7.79 10.18
N PRO A 369 -16.70 6.50 10.56
CA PRO A 369 -16.94 5.39 9.66
C PRO A 369 -18.35 5.43 9.08
N ASN A 370 -18.51 4.95 7.84
CA ASN A 370 -19.78 4.92 7.09
C ASN A 370 -20.38 6.29 6.72
N HIS A 371 -19.60 7.38 6.80
CA HIS A 371 -20.03 8.72 6.39
C HIS A 371 -19.39 9.18 5.08
N LEU A 372 -19.17 8.28 4.14
CA LEU A 372 -18.48 8.54 2.87
C LEU A 372 -19.12 9.61 2.00
N ALA A 373 -20.45 9.75 2.04
CA ALA A 373 -21.16 10.81 1.30
C ALA A 373 -20.77 12.21 1.80
N ILE A 374 -20.61 12.36 3.13
CA ILE A 374 -20.16 13.61 3.75
C ILE A 374 -18.69 13.84 3.42
N GLU A 375 -17.85 12.84 3.56
CA GLU A 375 -16.43 12.93 3.24
C GLU A 375 -16.20 13.31 1.79
N LYS A 376 -16.91 12.68 0.84
CA LYS A 376 -16.86 12.99 -0.58
C LYS A 376 -17.23 14.45 -0.88
N ALA A 377 -18.11 15.07 -0.10
CA ALA A 377 -18.56 16.44 -0.34
C ALA A 377 -17.53 17.52 0.07
N VAL A 378 -16.45 17.16 0.80
CA VAL A 378 -15.48 18.13 1.31
C VAL A 378 -14.65 18.76 0.19
N SER A 379 -14.17 17.97 -0.78
CA SER A 379 -13.39 18.45 -1.91
C SER A 379 -13.47 17.49 -3.10
N SER A 380 -12.79 17.82 -4.19
CA SER A 380 -12.62 16.92 -5.35
C SER A 380 -11.36 16.03 -5.28
N HIS A 381 -10.57 16.11 -4.22
CA HIS A 381 -9.32 15.36 -4.04
C HIS A 381 -9.59 13.99 -3.37
N HIS A 382 -10.38 13.17 -4.05
CA HIS A 382 -10.75 11.84 -3.57
C HIS A 382 -9.68 10.82 -3.92
N GLN A 383 -9.59 9.76 -3.11
CA GLN A 383 -8.88 8.52 -3.44
C GLN A 383 -7.42 8.77 -3.87
N GLU A 384 -6.58 9.16 -2.95
CA GLU A 384 -5.14 9.24 -3.22
C GLU A 384 -4.59 7.90 -3.71
N CYS A 385 -3.84 7.94 -4.79
CA CYS A 385 -3.29 6.75 -5.44
C CYS A 385 -2.32 5.96 -4.56
N CYS A 386 -1.51 6.63 -3.74
CA CYS A 386 -0.62 5.95 -2.78
C CYS A 386 -1.39 5.15 -1.73
N CYS A 387 -2.53 5.70 -1.25
CA CYS A 387 -3.37 5.02 -0.27
C CYS A 387 -3.89 3.68 -0.81
N ALA A 388 -4.39 3.67 -2.05
CA ALA A 388 -4.85 2.45 -2.71
C ALA A 388 -3.71 1.44 -2.92
N TYR A 389 -2.55 1.88 -3.41
CA TYR A 389 -1.37 1.04 -3.57
C TYR A 389 -0.96 0.36 -2.26
N ASN A 390 -0.84 1.14 -1.17
CA ASN A 390 -0.43 0.62 0.13
C ASN A 390 -1.49 -0.32 0.73
N MET A 391 -2.78 -0.02 0.58
CA MET A 391 -3.87 -0.92 1.02
C MET A 391 -3.86 -2.24 0.23
N MET A 392 -3.59 -2.21 -1.08
CA MET A 392 -3.44 -3.43 -1.88
C MET A 392 -2.22 -4.24 -1.44
N LYS A 393 -1.12 -3.58 -1.07
CA LYS A 393 0.07 -4.23 -0.50
C LYS A 393 -0.26 -4.90 0.85
N LEU A 394 -1.00 -4.21 1.73
CA LEU A 394 -1.47 -4.78 3.00
C LEU A 394 -2.42 -5.97 2.78
N ALA A 395 -3.39 -5.84 1.87
CA ALA A 395 -4.30 -6.93 1.52
C ALA A 395 -3.55 -8.19 1.09
N ARG A 396 -2.48 -8.03 0.31
CA ARG A 396 -1.63 -9.14 -0.14
C ARG A 396 -0.86 -9.83 0.99
N HIS A 397 -0.34 -9.07 1.98
CA HIS A 397 0.26 -9.64 3.20
C HIS A 397 -0.76 -10.46 3.99
N LEU A 398 -1.92 -9.89 4.25
CA LEU A 398 -2.99 -10.57 5.00
C LEU A 398 -3.53 -11.79 4.26
N TYR A 399 -3.57 -11.74 2.91
CA TYR A 399 -3.94 -12.88 2.09
C TYR A 399 -2.91 -14.02 2.22
N GLY A 400 -1.64 -13.72 2.20
CA GLY A 400 -0.58 -14.71 2.44
C GLY A 400 -0.76 -15.43 3.79
N LEU A 401 -1.19 -14.72 4.82
CA LEU A 401 -1.41 -15.26 6.16
C LEU A 401 -2.69 -16.11 6.30
N SER A 402 -3.74 -15.83 5.48
CA SER A 402 -5.08 -16.41 5.69
C SER A 402 -5.65 -17.21 4.52
N GLY A 403 -5.30 -16.86 3.29
CA GLY A 403 -5.96 -17.36 2.08
C GLY A 403 -7.40 -16.85 1.90
N ASP A 404 -7.81 -15.80 2.60
CA ASP A 404 -9.17 -15.26 2.57
C ASP A 404 -9.45 -14.50 1.26
N SER A 405 -10.42 -15.01 0.48
CA SER A 405 -10.81 -14.45 -0.82
C SER A 405 -11.29 -12.99 -0.77
N ARG A 406 -11.83 -12.52 0.37
CA ARG A 406 -12.30 -11.13 0.56
C ARG A 406 -11.17 -10.12 0.36
N LEU A 407 -9.95 -10.48 0.72
CA LEU A 407 -8.75 -9.66 0.54
C LEU A 407 -8.41 -9.48 -0.95
N ILE A 408 -8.66 -10.50 -1.75
CA ILE A 408 -8.48 -10.44 -3.21
C ILE A 408 -9.65 -9.72 -3.88
N ASP A 409 -10.88 -9.84 -3.37
CA ASP A 409 -12.02 -9.03 -3.86
C ASP A 409 -11.74 -7.53 -3.67
N TYR A 410 -11.20 -7.12 -2.51
CA TYR A 410 -10.75 -5.74 -2.28
C TYR A 410 -9.62 -5.34 -3.25
N TYR A 411 -8.61 -6.20 -3.42
CA TYR A 411 -7.49 -5.98 -4.33
C TYR A 411 -7.96 -5.78 -5.77
N GLU A 412 -8.78 -6.68 -6.29
CA GLU A 412 -9.34 -6.61 -7.65
C GLU A 412 -10.16 -5.34 -7.88
N ARG A 413 -11.03 -4.97 -6.92
CA ARG A 413 -11.84 -3.75 -6.97
C ARG A 413 -10.96 -2.51 -7.14
N ASN A 414 -9.90 -2.38 -6.33
CA ASN A 414 -8.94 -1.28 -6.45
C ASN A 414 -8.19 -1.32 -7.78
N LEU A 415 -7.68 -2.49 -8.16
CA LEU A 415 -6.90 -2.62 -9.39
C LEU A 415 -7.71 -2.18 -10.62
N LEU A 416 -8.94 -2.68 -10.76
CA LEU A 416 -9.79 -2.41 -11.93
C LEU A 416 -10.41 -1.01 -11.91
N ASN A 417 -11.00 -0.60 -10.78
CA ASN A 417 -11.84 0.59 -10.72
C ASN A 417 -11.10 1.85 -10.27
N HIS A 418 -9.84 1.71 -9.81
CA HIS A 418 -9.02 2.83 -9.38
C HIS A 418 -7.66 2.82 -10.12
N ARG A 419 -6.83 1.79 -9.93
CA ARG A 419 -5.41 1.85 -10.31
C ARG A 419 -5.17 1.82 -11.81
N LEU A 420 -5.81 0.91 -12.55
CA LEU A 420 -5.68 0.89 -14.02
C LEU A 420 -6.21 2.17 -14.68
N GLY A 421 -7.12 2.88 -14.02
CA GLY A 421 -7.58 4.19 -14.47
C GLY A 421 -6.62 5.35 -14.15
N ALA A 422 -5.56 5.12 -13.36
CA ALA A 422 -4.64 6.17 -12.92
C ALA A 422 -3.43 6.38 -13.83
N ILE A 423 -3.16 5.49 -14.76
CA ILE A 423 -2.06 5.60 -15.74
C ILE A 423 -2.57 6.12 -17.07
N GLU A 424 -1.83 7.05 -17.67
CA GLU A 424 -2.11 7.58 -19.00
C GLU A 424 -1.51 6.65 -20.07
N PRO A 425 -2.30 6.21 -21.03
CA PRO A 425 -1.81 5.45 -22.18
C PRO A 425 -0.64 6.14 -22.88
N GLU A 426 0.28 5.37 -23.41
CA GLU A 426 1.46 5.79 -24.20
C GLU A 426 2.52 6.53 -23.38
N THR A 427 2.17 7.56 -22.60
CA THR A 427 3.13 8.35 -21.82
C THR A 427 3.61 7.64 -20.57
N GLY A 428 2.74 6.82 -19.94
CA GLY A 428 3.00 6.20 -18.64
C GLY A 428 2.91 7.18 -17.46
N HIS A 429 2.44 8.42 -17.70
CA HIS A 429 2.22 9.39 -16.63
C HIS A 429 1.03 8.97 -15.76
N THR A 430 1.07 9.33 -14.48
CA THR A 430 0.08 8.87 -13.50
C THR A 430 -0.54 10.01 -12.71
N THR A 431 -1.73 9.78 -12.18
CA THR A 431 -2.48 10.76 -11.41
C THR A 431 -2.13 10.70 -9.91
N TYR A 432 -2.36 11.80 -9.20
CA TYR A 432 -2.31 11.84 -7.73
C TYR A 432 -3.63 11.37 -7.12
N PHE A 433 -4.72 12.03 -7.51
CA PHE A 433 -6.09 11.73 -7.08
C PHE A 433 -6.94 11.23 -8.25
N LEU A 434 -7.90 10.36 -7.97
CA LEU A 434 -8.99 10.05 -8.89
C LEU A 434 -10.30 10.58 -8.33
N SER A 435 -10.71 11.74 -8.81
CA SER A 435 -11.90 12.43 -8.33
C SER A 435 -13.19 11.65 -8.64
N LEU A 436 -14.09 11.62 -7.66
CA LEU A 436 -15.46 11.11 -7.77
C LEU A 436 -16.48 12.24 -8.02
N ALA A 437 -16.00 13.48 -8.16
CA ALA A 437 -16.87 14.62 -8.41
C ALA A 437 -17.33 14.65 -9.89
N PRO A 438 -18.60 14.94 -10.16
CA PRO A 438 -19.08 15.14 -11.53
C PRO A 438 -18.32 16.28 -12.22
N GLY A 439 -17.92 16.07 -13.48
CA GLY A 439 -17.18 17.06 -14.27
C GLY A 439 -15.70 17.23 -13.90
N ALA A 440 -15.18 16.46 -12.98
CA ALA A 440 -13.75 16.44 -12.70
C ALA A 440 -12.97 15.78 -13.86
N TRP A 441 -11.70 16.17 -13.98
CA TRP A 441 -10.76 15.58 -14.94
C TRP A 441 -9.53 15.04 -14.22
N LYS A 442 -8.82 14.13 -14.87
CA LYS A 442 -7.55 13.61 -14.38
C LYS A 442 -6.42 14.59 -14.65
N THR A 443 -5.59 14.85 -13.65
CA THR A 443 -4.32 15.57 -13.78
C THR A 443 -3.20 14.56 -13.61
N THR A 444 -2.40 14.37 -14.66
CA THR A 444 -1.26 13.46 -14.63
C THR A 444 0.03 14.17 -14.22
N CYS A 445 1.00 13.41 -13.75
CA CYS A 445 2.36 13.91 -13.57
C CYS A 445 2.96 14.35 -14.91
N THR A 446 4.09 15.04 -14.85
CA THR A 446 4.89 15.44 -16.01
C THR A 446 6.17 14.60 -16.08
N GLU A 447 6.89 14.68 -17.19
CA GLU A 447 8.10 13.90 -17.43
C GLU A 447 9.20 14.16 -16.38
N ASP A 448 9.38 15.42 -15.95
CA ASP A 448 10.55 15.80 -15.16
C ASP A 448 10.33 16.92 -14.13
N ASP A 449 9.05 17.23 -13.78
CA ASP A 449 8.75 18.41 -12.96
C ASP A 449 7.64 18.18 -11.90
N THR A 450 7.29 16.95 -11.58
CA THR A 450 6.29 16.64 -10.53
C THR A 450 6.84 15.71 -9.45
N PHE A 451 7.13 14.48 -9.79
CA PHE A 451 7.69 13.46 -8.89
C PHE A 451 6.98 13.36 -7.54
N TRP A 452 5.63 13.40 -7.56
CA TRP A 452 4.83 13.20 -6.36
C TRP A 452 5.05 11.80 -5.77
N CYS A 453 4.68 11.59 -4.50
CA CYS A 453 4.66 10.26 -3.91
C CYS A 453 3.87 9.26 -4.77
N CYS A 454 2.73 9.69 -5.34
CA CYS A 454 1.90 8.87 -6.21
C CYS A 454 2.57 8.50 -7.54
N THR A 455 3.46 9.32 -8.09
CA THR A 455 4.30 8.95 -9.23
C THR A 455 5.23 7.80 -8.84
N GLY A 456 5.80 7.86 -7.63
CA GLY A 456 6.66 6.81 -7.09
C GLY A 456 5.94 5.49 -6.84
N THR A 457 4.81 5.50 -6.15
CA THR A 457 4.04 4.26 -5.90
C THR A 457 3.47 3.66 -7.19
N ALA A 458 3.17 4.49 -8.19
CA ALA A 458 2.66 4.00 -9.47
C ALA A 458 3.74 3.27 -10.27
N VAL A 459 4.98 3.78 -10.37
CA VAL A 459 6.04 3.06 -11.09
C VAL A 459 6.31 1.71 -10.46
N GLU A 460 6.23 1.57 -9.12
CA GLU A 460 6.33 0.27 -8.44
C GLU A 460 5.15 -0.66 -8.77
N GLU A 461 3.93 -0.15 -8.70
CA GLU A 461 2.72 -0.95 -8.91
C GLU A 461 2.65 -1.52 -10.31
N PHE A 462 2.83 -0.67 -11.32
CA PHE A 462 2.76 -1.10 -12.72
C PHE A 462 3.95 -1.96 -13.15
N ALA A 463 5.02 -2.03 -12.37
CA ALA A 463 6.13 -2.96 -12.60
C ALA A 463 5.81 -4.41 -12.21
N LYS A 464 4.92 -4.64 -11.23
CA LYS A 464 4.65 -5.95 -10.60
C LYS A 464 3.20 -6.45 -10.75
N LEU A 465 2.48 -6.06 -11.80
CA LEU A 465 1.06 -6.40 -12.01
C LEU A 465 0.75 -7.90 -12.07
N ASN A 466 1.76 -8.74 -12.28
CA ASN A 466 1.65 -10.20 -12.27
C ASN A 466 1.70 -10.84 -10.87
N ASN A 467 2.04 -10.09 -9.82
CA ASN A 467 2.41 -10.64 -8.51
C ASN A 467 1.25 -11.19 -7.66
N THR A 468 -0.02 -10.94 -8.07
CA THR A 468 -1.21 -11.33 -7.28
C THR A 468 -2.15 -12.24 -8.07
N ILE A 469 -1.85 -12.50 -9.35
CA ILE A 469 -2.71 -13.33 -10.21
C ILE A 469 -2.79 -14.76 -9.68
N TYR A 470 -1.67 -15.32 -9.22
CA TYR A 470 -1.59 -16.69 -8.72
C TYR A 470 -0.86 -16.76 -7.38
N PHE A 471 -1.35 -17.67 -6.55
CA PHE A 471 -0.71 -18.10 -5.30
C PHE A 471 -0.70 -19.62 -5.25
N HIS A 472 0.05 -20.19 -4.32
CA HIS A 472 0.09 -21.61 -4.08
C HIS A 472 0.25 -21.95 -2.60
N ASP A 473 -0.21 -23.11 -2.20
CA ASP A 473 0.25 -23.82 -0.99
C ASP A 473 1.10 -25.04 -1.41
N HIS A 474 1.19 -26.04 -0.54
CA HIS A 474 1.95 -27.25 -0.85
C HIS A 474 1.38 -28.02 -2.05
N ASP A 475 0.03 -28.15 -2.16
CA ASP A 475 -0.65 -29.02 -3.14
C ASP A 475 -1.65 -28.29 -4.05
N SER A 476 -1.88 -27.00 -3.78
CA SER A 476 -2.89 -26.22 -4.50
C SER A 476 -2.30 -25.04 -5.24
N LEU A 477 -2.80 -24.76 -6.43
CA LEU A 477 -2.61 -23.53 -7.18
C LEU A 477 -3.90 -22.71 -7.09
N PHE A 478 -3.80 -21.46 -6.61
CA PHE A 478 -4.90 -20.52 -6.48
C PHE A 478 -4.88 -19.55 -7.65
N VAL A 479 -5.98 -19.46 -8.38
CA VAL A 479 -6.23 -18.44 -9.41
C VAL A 479 -7.03 -17.31 -8.76
N ASN A 480 -6.39 -16.20 -8.50
CA ASN A 480 -6.94 -15.08 -7.76
C ASN A 480 -7.54 -14.00 -8.66
N LEU A 481 -6.87 -13.68 -9.77
CA LEU A 481 -7.28 -12.66 -10.71
C LEU A 481 -7.38 -13.23 -12.12
N TYR A 482 -8.33 -12.74 -12.89
CA TYR A 482 -8.62 -13.27 -14.23
C TYR A 482 -8.05 -12.32 -15.30
N PHE A 483 -6.73 -12.42 -15.53
CA PHE A 483 -6.01 -11.69 -16.59
C PHE A 483 -5.18 -12.64 -17.43
N ALA A 484 -5.09 -12.34 -18.74
CA ALA A 484 -4.33 -13.15 -19.68
C ALA A 484 -2.87 -13.30 -19.23
N SER A 485 -2.48 -14.52 -18.90
CA SER A 485 -1.19 -14.84 -18.27
C SER A 485 -0.86 -16.32 -18.31
N THR A 486 0.41 -16.63 -18.04
CA THR A 486 0.90 -18.00 -17.85
C THR A 486 1.62 -18.09 -16.52
N VAL A 487 1.36 -19.14 -15.73
CA VAL A 487 2.14 -19.46 -14.54
C VAL A 487 2.90 -20.78 -14.74
N ASN A 488 4.16 -20.77 -14.32
CA ASN A 488 5.05 -21.93 -14.35
C ASN A 488 5.42 -22.33 -12.91
N TRP A 489 4.66 -23.26 -12.33
CA TRP A 489 4.95 -23.80 -11.00
C TRP A 489 6.09 -24.83 -11.09
N LYS A 490 7.32 -24.33 -11.04
CA LYS A 490 8.54 -25.11 -11.28
C LYS A 490 8.66 -26.30 -10.33
N ASP A 491 8.40 -26.10 -9.03
CA ASP A 491 8.53 -27.13 -7.99
C ASP A 491 7.58 -28.31 -8.18
N ARG A 492 6.47 -28.10 -8.86
CA ARG A 492 5.44 -29.12 -9.15
C ARG A 492 5.43 -29.57 -10.61
N GLY A 493 6.21 -28.96 -11.46
CA GLY A 493 6.22 -29.27 -12.88
C GLY A 493 4.89 -28.99 -13.58
N VAL A 494 4.12 -28.00 -13.07
CA VAL A 494 2.86 -27.54 -13.65
C VAL A 494 3.09 -26.28 -14.46
N ARG A 495 2.49 -26.21 -15.64
CA ARG A 495 2.34 -24.97 -16.41
C ARG A 495 0.89 -24.78 -16.77
N LEU A 496 0.33 -23.64 -16.39
CA LEU A 496 -1.06 -23.26 -16.63
C LEU A 496 -1.09 -21.95 -17.38
N ARG A 497 -1.85 -21.90 -18.46
CA ARG A 497 -2.13 -20.71 -19.25
C ARG A 497 -3.56 -20.25 -19.01
N GLN A 498 -3.78 -18.98 -18.79
CA GLN A 498 -5.06 -18.32 -18.66
C GLN A 498 -5.30 -17.41 -19.86
N ALA A 499 -6.36 -17.69 -20.63
CA ALA A 499 -6.82 -16.89 -21.73
C ALA A 499 -8.17 -16.24 -21.37
N THR A 500 -8.24 -14.90 -21.47
CA THR A 500 -9.43 -14.14 -21.09
C THR A 500 -9.42 -12.74 -21.70
N ASN A 501 -10.60 -12.18 -21.91
CA ASN A 501 -10.82 -10.76 -22.20
C ASN A 501 -11.48 -10.04 -21.01
N PHE A 502 -11.40 -10.61 -19.79
CA PHE A 502 -11.91 -9.95 -18.60
C PHE A 502 -11.18 -8.59 -18.37
N PRO A 503 -11.90 -7.51 -18.00
CA PRO A 503 -13.30 -7.44 -17.58
C PRO A 503 -14.33 -7.22 -18.71
N GLU A 504 -13.95 -7.20 -19.97
CA GLU A 504 -14.87 -7.01 -21.12
C GLU A 504 -15.71 -8.26 -21.42
N SER A 505 -15.28 -9.43 -20.90
CA SER A 505 -16.00 -10.71 -20.99
C SER A 505 -16.13 -11.32 -19.61
N ASP A 506 -17.23 -11.99 -19.37
CA ASP A 506 -17.52 -12.76 -18.15
C ASP A 506 -16.88 -14.16 -18.13
N ARG A 507 -15.99 -14.46 -19.09
CA ARG A 507 -15.41 -15.79 -19.29
C ARG A 507 -13.90 -15.80 -19.21
N THR A 508 -13.37 -16.88 -18.64
CA THR A 508 -11.95 -17.20 -18.67
C THR A 508 -11.75 -18.69 -18.95
N GLU A 509 -10.71 -19.01 -19.72
CA GLU A 509 -10.27 -20.39 -19.98
C GLU A 509 -8.88 -20.59 -19.39
N LEU A 510 -8.74 -21.67 -18.63
CA LEU A 510 -7.48 -22.14 -18.09
C LEU A 510 -7.08 -23.43 -18.81
N THR A 511 -5.92 -23.45 -19.45
CA THR A 511 -5.37 -24.64 -20.10
C THR A 511 -4.20 -25.16 -19.28
N ILE A 512 -4.23 -26.44 -18.92
CA ILE A 512 -3.09 -27.11 -18.31
C ILE A 512 -2.11 -27.48 -19.43
N GLU A 513 -1.04 -26.70 -19.62
CA GLU A 513 -0.06 -26.97 -20.68
C GLU A 513 0.94 -28.06 -20.29
N LYS A 514 1.24 -28.18 -18.98
CA LYS A 514 2.10 -29.22 -18.42
C LYS A 514 1.56 -29.69 -17.08
N ALA A 515 1.59 -30.98 -16.83
CA ALA A 515 1.17 -31.59 -15.57
C ALA A 515 2.15 -32.66 -15.10
N PRO A 516 2.32 -32.85 -13.76
CA PRO A 516 3.30 -33.78 -13.18
C PRO A 516 2.85 -35.26 -13.24
N GLY A 517 1.61 -35.55 -13.67
CA GLY A 517 1.01 -36.88 -13.64
C GLY A 517 0.50 -37.33 -12.27
N THR A 518 0.67 -36.50 -11.23
CA THR A 518 0.14 -36.71 -9.86
C THR A 518 -1.11 -35.87 -9.63
N VAL A 519 -1.84 -36.18 -8.54
CA VAL A 519 -2.99 -35.39 -8.12
C VAL A 519 -2.51 -34.07 -7.52
N TRP A 520 -3.13 -32.95 -7.91
CA TRP A 520 -2.99 -31.64 -7.32
C TRP A 520 -4.30 -30.86 -7.41
N THR A 521 -4.41 -29.76 -6.68
CA THR A 521 -5.64 -29.00 -6.54
C THR A 521 -5.54 -27.66 -7.25
N LEU A 522 -6.53 -27.38 -8.09
CA LEU A 522 -6.76 -26.06 -8.66
C LEU A 522 -7.87 -25.37 -7.85
N ARG A 523 -7.60 -24.19 -7.32
CA ARG A 523 -8.55 -23.36 -6.58
C ARG A 523 -8.88 -22.11 -7.39
N LEU A 524 -10.13 -22.01 -7.81
CA LEU A 524 -10.64 -20.87 -8.59
C LEU A 524 -11.38 -19.92 -7.67
N ARG A 525 -10.94 -18.68 -7.56
CA ARG A 525 -11.71 -17.66 -6.84
C ARG A 525 -13.03 -17.41 -7.58
N ILE A 526 -14.13 -17.47 -6.87
CA ILE A 526 -15.42 -17.03 -7.35
C ILE A 526 -15.65 -15.64 -6.77
N PRO A 527 -15.48 -14.55 -7.55
CA PRO A 527 -15.54 -13.18 -7.03
C PRO A 527 -16.85 -12.88 -6.32
N ALA A 528 -16.81 -12.04 -5.28
CA ALA A 528 -18.01 -11.69 -4.53
C ALA A 528 -19.05 -10.94 -5.38
N TRP A 529 -18.63 -10.22 -6.42
CA TRP A 529 -19.50 -9.47 -7.33
C TRP A 529 -20.28 -10.34 -8.33
N THR A 530 -19.87 -11.59 -8.55
CA THR A 530 -20.60 -12.49 -9.48
C THR A 530 -21.84 -13.07 -8.82
N THR A 531 -22.60 -13.90 -9.56
CA THR A 531 -23.86 -14.47 -9.09
C THR A 531 -23.74 -15.97 -8.84
N SER A 532 -24.74 -16.55 -8.17
CA SER A 532 -24.88 -18.00 -8.01
C SER A 532 -25.06 -18.76 -9.34
N GLU A 533 -25.25 -18.05 -10.46
CA GLU A 533 -25.31 -18.62 -11.82
C GLU A 533 -23.91 -18.87 -12.41
N SER A 534 -22.85 -18.50 -11.69
CA SER A 534 -21.48 -18.85 -12.07
C SER A 534 -21.32 -20.35 -12.21
N PHE A 535 -20.61 -20.79 -13.23
CA PHE A 535 -20.36 -22.20 -13.43
C PHE A 535 -18.97 -22.47 -13.97
N VAL A 536 -18.53 -23.70 -13.76
CA VAL A 536 -17.26 -24.22 -14.29
C VAL A 536 -17.53 -25.41 -15.20
N ALA A 537 -16.82 -25.48 -16.32
CA ALA A 537 -16.78 -26.67 -17.15
C ALA A 537 -15.34 -27.19 -17.23
N ILE A 538 -15.17 -28.52 -17.27
CA ILE A 538 -13.89 -29.18 -17.51
C ILE A 538 -13.99 -29.97 -18.79
N ASN A 539 -13.14 -29.67 -19.77
CA ASN A 539 -13.14 -30.32 -21.09
C ASN A 539 -14.52 -30.29 -21.76
N GLY A 540 -15.21 -29.15 -21.67
CA GLY A 540 -16.55 -28.91 -22.20
C GLY A 540 -17.71 -29.52 -21.39
N ARG A 541 -17.43 -30.25 -20.30
CA ARG A 541 -18.47 -30.80 -19.42
C ARG A 541 -18.68 -29.90 -18.22
N ARG A 542 -19.86 -29.29 -18.12
CA ARG A 542 -20.27 -28.48 -16.98
C ARG A 542 -20.29 -29.32 -15.69
N LEU A 543 -19.76 -28.75 -14.60
CA LEU A 543 -19.81 -29.31 -13.26
C LEU A 543 -21.16 -28.98 -12.62
N GLU A 544 -21.68 -29.91 -11.78
CA GLU A 544 -22.89 -29.68 -10.98
C GLU A 544 -22.63 -28.68 -9.83
N ALA A 545 -21.41 -28.67 -9.29
CA ALA A 545 -21.02 -27.75 -8.24
C ALA A 545 -20.74 -26.36 -8.84
N ALA A 546 -21.57 -25.38 -8.49
CA ALA A 546 -21.27 -23.98 -8.68
C ALA A 546 -20.42 -23.47 -7.49
N GLY A 547 -19.43 -22.63 -7.77
CA GLY A 547 -18.71 -21.96 -6.69
C GLY A 547 -19.58 -20.92 -6.00
N THR A 548 -19.46 -20.79 -4.69
CA THR A 548 -20.13 -19.73 -3.93
C THR A 548 -19.44 -18.41 -4.16
N PRO A 549 -20.11 -17.30 -4.55
CA PRO A 549 -19.50 -15.97 -4.63
C PRO A 549 -18.78 -15.61 -3.34
N GLY A 550 -17.60 -14.97 -3.47
CA GLY A 550 -16.74 -14.62 -2.33
C GLY A 550 -15.96 -15.82 -1.75
N SER A 551 -15.77 -16.91 -2.50
CA SER A 551 -15.05 -18.09 -2.02
C SER A 551 -14.16 -18.72 -3.10
N TYR A 552 -13.56 -19.87 -2.81
CA TYR A 552 -12.82 -20.67 -3.78
C TYR A 552 -13.56 -21.96 -4.13
N LEU A 553 -13.73 -22.22 -5.43
CA LEU A 553 -14.08 -23.53 -5.92
C LEU A 553 -12.84 -24.42 -5.97
N THR A 554 -12.88 -25.57 -5.33
CA THR A 554 -11.75 -26.52 -5.22
C THR A 554 -11.93 -27.67 -6.20
N LEU A 555 -10.94 -27.88 -7.07
CA LEU A 555 -10.93 -28.92 -8.09
C LEU A 555 -9.71 -29.81 -7.90
N THR A 556 -9.86 -30.97 -7.26
CA THR A 556 -8.76 -31.93 -6.98
C THR A 556 -8.83 -33.11 -7.93
N ARG A 557 -7.79 -33.32 -8.75
CA ARG A 557 -7.72 -34.47 -9.67
C ARG A 557 -6.30 -34.67 -10.21
N ALA A 558 -6.07 -35.80 -10.88
CA ALA A 558 -4.89 -36.02 -11.72
C ALA A 558 -5.07 -35.27 -13.05
N TRP A 559 -4.61 -34.02 -13.09
CA TRP A 559 -4.64 -33.18 -14.28
C TRP A 559 -3.71 -33.69 -15.36
N LYS A 560 -4.09 -33.51 -16.63
CA LYS A 560 -3.29 -33.86 -17.80
C LYS A 560 -3.01 -32.64 -18.65
N ALA A 561 -1.89 -32.68 -19.36
CA ALA A 561 -1.63 -31.68 -20.39
C ALA A 561 -2.76 -31.70 -21.44
N GLY A 562 -3.27 -30.51 -21.79
CA GLY A 562 -4.43 -30.32 -22.66
C GLY A 562 -5.77 -30.23 -21.93
N ASP A 563 -5.86 -30.54 -20.63
CA ASP A 563 -7.08 -30.29 -19.86
C ASP A 563 -7.42 -28.80 -19.86
N ARG A 564 -8.72 -28.49 -20.06
CA ARG A 564 -9.25 -27.13 -20.08
C ARG A 564 -10.27 -26.93 -18.99
N VAL A 565 -10.20 -25.80 -18.31
CA VAL A 565 -11.18 -25.38 -17.30
C VAL A 565 -11.74 -24.04 -17.73
N GLU A 566 -13.03 -24.00 -18.00
CA GLU A 566 -13.77 -22.80 -18.38
C GLU A 566 -14.56 -22.31 -17.16
N LEU A 567 -14.39 -21.04 -16.79
CA LEU A 567 -15.15 -20.39 -15.74
C LEU A 567 -15.98 -19.26 -16.37
N THR A 568 -17.29 -19.25 -16.08
CA THR A 568 -18.20 -18.16 -16.44
C THR A 568 -18.67 -17.46 -15.17
N MET A 569 -18.55 -16.14 -15.13
CA MET A 569 -18.83 -15.27 -13.99
C MET A 569 -19.80 -14.15 -14.40
N PRO A 570 -21.13 -14.43 -14.43
CA PRO A 570 -22.10 -13.45 -14.89
C PRO A 570 -21.98 -12.12 -14.13
N MET A 571 -21.89 -11.03 -14.89
CA MET A 571 -21.81 -9.66 -14.38
C MET A 571 -23.19 -9.04 -14.25
N ARG A 572 -23.43 -8.33 -13.15
CA ARG A 572 -24.69 -7.60 -12.92
C ARG A 572 -24.40 -6.22 -12.34
N LEU A 573 -25.29 -5.28 -12.62
CA LEU A 573 -25.30 -4.00 -11.91
C LEU A 573 -25.88 -4.23 -10.52
N THR A 574 -25.15 -3.81 -9.50
CA THR A 574 -25.58 -3.83 -8.10
C THR A 574 -25.55 -2.42 -7.54
N ALA A 575 -26.44 -2.15 -6.58
CA ALA A 575 -26.38 -0.93 -5.76
C ALA A 575 -25.84 -1.31 -4.38
N GLU A 576 -24.83 -0.58 -3.92
CA GLU A 576 -24.22 -0.72 -2.58
C GLU A 576 -24.56 0.48 -1.71
#